data_980a04d9d065c6c2ff12f2b77c8cc570
#
_entry.id   980a04d9d065c6c2ff12f2b77c8cc570
#
_cell.length_a   1.000
_cell.length_b   1.000
_cell.length_c   1.000
_cell.angle_alpha   90.00
_cell.angle_beta   90.00
_cell.angle_gamma   90.00
#
_symmetry.space_group_name_H-M   'P 1'
#
loop_
_entity.id
_entity.type
_entity.pdbx_description
1 polymer ?
#
loop_
_entity_poly.entity_id
_entity_poly.type
_entity_poly.pdbx_seq_one_letter_code
_entity_poly.pdbx_strand_id
1 'polypeptide(L)'
;YLNLGREEDPSFTIKTMVIQAQWPGASAEEVTQQVTDRIEKKLQELDSLDRTRSLTTAGKTTIFVDLLTTTQARNVPATWQRVRNMIGDIQQQFPSGIVGPFFNDQFGDVYGNIFAFTADGLNQRQLRDLVEDARTKVLTVPNVGKVDIIGAQDEVIYLEFSTRKIAGLGINQSDIVETLSEQNAVTQSGVIQAGPERIALRVGGRFFSEEN
;
A
#
# COMPACT_ATOMS: atom_id res chain seq x y z
N TYR A 1 -19.07 -39.58 -4.41
CA TYR A 1 -19.61 -38.60 -3.45
C TYR A 1 -18.57 -38.13 -2.42
N LEU A 2 -17.66 -39.01 -1.97
CA LEU A 2 -16.67 -38.68 -0.93
C LEU A 2 -15.49 -37.82 -1.43
N ASN A 3 -15.28 -37.71 -2.74
CA ASN A 3 -14.18 -36.95 -3.37
C ASN A 3 -14.66 -35.73 -4.18
N LEU A 4 -15.94 -35.38 -4.07
CA LEU A 4 -16.45 -34.17 -4.70
C LEU A 4 -16.18 -32.97 -3.80
N GLY A 5 -15.56 -31.93 -4.35
CA GLY A 5 -15.45 -30.62 -3.69
C GLY A 5 -16.85 -30.11 -3.36
N ARG A 6 -17.01 -29.52 -2.18
CA ARG A 6 -18.26 -28.89 -1.74
C ARG A 6 -18.01 -27.38 -1.70
N GLU A 7 -18.78 -26.64 -2.47
CA GLU A 7 -18.84 -25.19 -2.42
C GLU A 7 -20.29 -24.82 -2.03
N GLU A 8 -20.46 -23.88 -1.14
CA GLU A 8 -21.77 -23.40 -0.75
C GLU A 8 -22.41 -22.58 -1.87
N ASP A 9 -21.58 -21.73 -2.51
CA ASP A 9 -21.96 -20.96 -3.69
C ASP A 9 -21.02 -21.25 -4.85
N PRO A 10 -21.50 -21.18 -6.11
CA PRO A 10 -20.62 -21.33 -7.27
C PRO A 10 -19.56 -20.24 -7.27
N SER A 11 -18.32 -20.63 -7.56
CA SER A 11 -17.21 -19.66 -7.66
C SER A 11 -17.53 -18.60 -8.72
N PHE A 12 -17.50 -17.33 -8.34
CA PHE A 12 -17.66 -16.20 -9.26
C PHE A 12 -16.41 -15.34 -9.26
N THR A 13 -16.13 -14.72 -10.38
CA THR A 13 -15.00 -13.80 -10.51
C THR A 13 -15.48 -12.37 -10.48
N ILE A 14 -14.99 -11.60 -9.51
CA ILE A 14 -15.23 -10.16 -9.44
C ILE A 14 -14.48 -9.50 -10.61
N LYS A 15 -15.24 -8.79 -11.43
CA LYS A 15 -14.74 -8.09 -12.63
C LYS A 15 -14.68 -6.58 -12.41
N THR A 16 -14.47 -6.17 -11.18
CA THR A 16 -14.32 -4.78 -10.78
C THR A 16 -12.98 -4.58 -10.08
N MET A 17 -12.27 -3.52 -10.42
CA MET A 17 -11.09 -3.04 -9.70
C MET A 17 -11.38 -1.65 -9.14
N VAL A 18 -10.88 -1.37 -7.95
CA VAL A 18 -10.94 -0.04 -7.34
C VAL A 18 -9.56 0.61 -7.41
N ILE A 19 -9.50 1.81 -7.96
CA ILE A 19 -8.29 2.62 -8.02
C ILE A 19 -8.49 3.84 -7.13
N GLN A 20 -7.55 4.10 -6.23
CA GLN A 20 -7.60 5.25 -5.33
C GLN A 20 -6.34 6.08 -5.48
N ALA A 21 -6.51 7.39 -5.54
CA ALA A 21 -5.40 8.35 -5.48
C ALA A 21 -5.73 9.47 -4.51
N GLN A 22 -4.71 9.99 -3.83
CA GLN A 22 -4.83 11.11 -2.90
C GLN A 22 -3.90 12.23 -3.35
N TRP A 23 -4.41 13.44 -3.30
CA TRP A 23 -3.63 14.66 -3.55
C TRP A 23 -3.96 15.68 -2.46
N PRO A 24 -3.27 15.60 -1.31
CA PRO A 24 -3.54 16.46 -0.17
C PRO A 24 -3.46 17.94 -0.54
N GLY A 25 -4.47 18.71 -0.13
CA GLY A 25 -4.56 20.14 -0.39
C GLY A 25 -5.21 20.55 -1.72
N ALA A 26 -5.45 19.62 -2.64
CA ALA A 26 -6.13 19.90 -3.89
C ALA A 26 -7.66 19.97 -3.72
N SER A 27 -8.31 20.84 -4.47
CA SER A 27 -9.77 20.90 -4.59
C SER A 27 -10.32 19.68 -5.33
N ALA A 28 -11.62 19.42 -5.21
CA ALA A 28 -12.26 18.33 -5.95
C ALA A 28 -12.15 18.51 -7.47
N GLU A 29 -12.23 19.76 -7.94
CA GLU A 29 -12.10 20.08 -9.37
C GLU A 29 -10.71 19.80 -9.91
N GLU A 30 -9.65 20.21 -9.19
CA GLU A 30 -8.27 19.92 -9.55
C GLU A 30 -7.99 18.41 -9.58
N VAL A 31 -8.46 17.67 -8.57
CA VAL A 31 -8.33 16.20 -8.55
C VAL A 31 -9.07 15.57 -9.74
N THR A 32 -10.27 16.07 -10.07
CA THR A 32 -11.04 15.58 -11.24
C THR A 32 -10.26 15.79 -12.51
N GLN A 33 -9.84 17.02 -12.79
CA GLN A 33 -9.24 17.37 -14.08
C GLN A 33 -7.83 16.79 -14.27
N GLN A 34 -7.03 16.74 -13.20
CA GLN A 34 -5.62 16.38 -13.32
C GLN A 34 -5.31 14.93 -12.96
N VAL A 35 -6.20 14.24 -12.26
CA VAL A 35 -6.00 12.85 -11.84
C VAL A 35 -7.08 11.94 -12.41
N THR A 36 -8.35 12.19 -12.06
CA THR A 36 -9.46 11.30 -12.42
C THR A 36 -9.64 11.20 -13.93
N ASP A 37 -9.77 12.32 -14.62
CA ASP A 37 -9.98 12.36 -16.07
C ASP A 37 -8.82 11.72 -16.84
N ARG A 38 -7.59 11.89 -16.37
CA ARG A 38 -6.42 11.28 -17.02
C ARG A 38 -6.44 9.77 -16.89
N ILE A 39 -6.78 9.26 -15.70
CA ILE A 39 -6.91 7.82 -15.45
C ILE A 39 -8.06 7.27 -16.31
N GLU A 40 -9.23 7.90 -16.28
CA GLU A 40 -10.39 7.43 -17.04
C GLU A 40 -10.14 7.44 -18.56
N LYS A 41 -9.52 8.49 -19.09
CA LYS A 41 -9.13 8.54 -20.51
C LYS A 41 -8.16 7.42 -20.87
N LYS A 42 -7.20 7.13 -20.01
CA LYS A 42 -6.26 6.02 -20.26
C LYS A 42 -6.96 4.66 -20.21
N LEU A 43 -7.91 4.47 -19.30
CA LEU A 43 -8.68 3.24 -19.18
C LEU A 43 -9.59 2.98 -20.39
N GLN A 44 -10.02 4.02 -21.14
CA GLN A 44 -10.80 3.85 -22.38
C GLN A 44 -10.06 3.09 -23.49
N GLU A 45 -8.72 2.99 -23.39
CA GLU A 45 -7.92 2.17 -24.31
C GLU A 45 -8.01 0.65 -24.01
N LEU A 46 -8.73 0.24 -22.95
CA LEU A 46 -8.86 -1.15 -22.54
C LEU A 46 -10.03 -1.81 -23.27
N ASP A 47 -9.75 -2.77 -24.16
CA ASP A 47 -10.74 -3.45 -25.00
C ASP A 47 -11.84 -4.18 -24.19
N SER A 48 -11.51 -4.62 -22.97
CA SER A 48 -12.43 -5.32 -22.07
C SER A 48 -13.12 -4.40 -21.06
N LEU A 49 -13.00 -3.08 -21.19
CA LEU A 49 -13.69 -2.12 -20.33
C LEU A 49 -15.18 -2.12 -20.66
N ASP A 50 -16.02 -2.26 -19.62
CA ASP A 50 -17.46 -1.99 -19.70
C ASP A 50 -17.73 -0.50 -19.38
N ARG A 51 -17.30 -0.09 -18.18
CA ARG A 51 -17.48 1.31 -17.73
C ARG A 51 -16.52 1.67 -16.60
N THR A 52 -16.35 2.96 -16.41
CA THR A 52 -15.73 3.54 -15.20
C THR A 52 -16.78 4.32 -14.42
N ARG A 53 -16.65 4.31 -13.10
CA ARG A 53 -17.44 5.14 -12.18
C ARG A 53 -16.47 5.78 -11.20
N SER A 54 -16.52 7.09 -11.05
CA SER A 54 -15.61 7.79 -10.14
C SER A 54 -16.36 8.58 -9.08
N LEU A 55 -15.74 8.66 -7.90
CA LEU A 55 -16.14 9.55 -6.83
C LEU A 55 -14.93 10.39 -6.45
N THR A 56 -15.01 11.68 -6.76
CA THR A 56 -13.94 12.64 -6.48
C THR A 56 -14.39 13.62 -5.42
N THR A 57 -13.56 13.80 -4.41
CA THR A 57 -13.72 14.78 -3.33
C THR A 57 -12.46 15.63 -3.22
N ALA A 58 -12.45 16.65 -2.39
CA ALA A 58 -11.24 17.42 -2.12
C ALA A 58 -10.12 16.49 -1.62
N GLY A 59 -8.99 16.50 -2.29
CA GLY A 59 -7.80 15.71 -1.97
C GLY A 59 -7.87 14.22 -2.27
N LYS A 60 -8.96 13.69 -2.83
CA LYS A 60 -9.08 12.23 -3.05
C LYS A 60 -9.98 11.88 -4.23
N THR A 61 -9.59 10.86 -4.99
CA THR A 61 -10.47 10.19 -5.97
C THR A 61 -10.51 8.68 -5.74
N THR A 62 -11.66 8.10 -6.03
CA THR A 62 -11.89 6.63 -6.05
C THR A 62 -12.57 6.30 -7.38
N ILE A 63 -11.96 5.45 -8.16
CA ILE A 63 -12.41 5.05 -9.49
C ILE A 63 -12.70 3.55 -9.48
N PHE A 64 -13.91 3.16 -9.86
CA PHE A 64 -14.31 1.79 -10.06
C PHE A 64 -14.20 1.48 -11.55
N VAL A 65 -13.48 0.41 -11.88
CA VAL A 65 -13.26 -0.06 -13.24
C VAL A 65 -13.98 -1.38 -13.38
N ASP A 66 -15.06 -1.40 -14.15
CA ASP A 66 -15.85 -2.60 -14.41
C ASP A 66 -15.47 -3.17 -15.77
N LEU A 67 -15.18 -4.47 -15.85
CA LEU A 67 -14.93 -5.18 -17.10
C LEU A 67 -16.23 -5.74 -17.69
N LEU A 68 -16.23 -5.90 -19.00
CA LEU A 68 -17.30 -6.57 -19.73
C LEU A 68 -17.66 -7.93 -19.09
N THR A 69 -18.95 -8.22 -19.00
CA THR A 69 -19.44 -9.51 -18.48
C THR A 69 -18.95 -10.70 -19.29
N THR A 70 -18.65 -10.50 -20.58
CA THR A 70 -18.09 -11.47 -21.50
C THR A 70 -16.63 -11.81 -21.23
N THR A 71 -15.90 -10.98 -20.44
CA THR A 71 -14.50 -11.26 -20.09
C THR A 71 -14.40 -12.57 -19.31
N GLN A 72 -13.63 -13.51 -19.83
CA GLN A 72 -13.45 -14.82 -19.19
C GLN A 72 -12.69 -14.69 -17.87
N ALA A 73 -13.12 -15.44 -16.84
CA ALA A 73 -12.53 -15.39 -15.50
C ALA A 73 -11.00 -15.56 -15.51
N ARG A 74 -10.48 -16.49 -16.31
CA ARG A 74 -9.04 -16.76 -16.46
C ARG A 74 -8.23 -15.57 -16.98
N ASN A 75 -8.87 -14.63 -17.68
CA ASN A 75 -8.21 -13.47 -18.28
C ASN A 75 -8.24 -12.25 -17.36
N VAL A 76 -9.07 -12.25 -16.32
CA VAL A 76 -9.26 -11.12 -15.41
C VAL A 76 -7.96 -10.70 -14.72
N PRO A 77 -7.14 -11.62 -14.15
CA PRO A 77 -5.89 -11.23 -13.52
C PRO A 77 -4.89 -10.55 -14.48
N ALA A 78 -4.78 -11.07 -15.71
CA ALA A 78 -3.92 -10.46 -16.73
C ALA A 78 -4.43 -9.08 -17.17
N THR A 79 -5.75 -8.92 -17.24
CA THR A 79 -6.38 -7.62 -17.52
C THR A 79 -6.09 -6.61 -16.42
N TRP A 80 -6.18 -7.00 -15.16
CA TRP A 80 -5.83 -6.13 -14.04
C TRP A 80 -4.36 -5.72 -14.03
N GLN A 81 -3.47 -6.64 -14.41
CA GLN A 81 -2.06 -6.29 -14.58
C GLN A 81 -1.85 -5.29 -15.73
N ARG A 82 -2.59 -5.43 -16.83
CA ARG A 82 -2.57 -4.45 -17.93
C ARG A 82 -3.04 -3.08 -17.47
N VAL A 83 -4.11 -3.01 -16.68
CA VAL A 83 -4.61 -1.75 -16.08
C VAL A 83 -3.53 -1.08 -15.23
N ARG A 84 -2.84 -1.83 -14.36
CA ARG A 84 -1.73 -1.29 -13.54
C ARG A 84 -0.63 -0.71 -14.41
N ASN A 85 -0.23 -1.42 -15.46
CA ASN A 85 0.82 -0.97 -16.38
C ASN A 85 0.39 0.30 -17.12
N MET A 86 -0.83 0.33 -17.68
CA MET A 86 -1.37 1.48 -18.42
C MET A 86 -1.39 2.76 -17.54
N ILE A 87 -1.75 2.64 -16.28
CA ILE A 87 -1.77 3.78 -15.36
C ILE A 87 -0.35 4.14 -14.90
N GLY A 88 0.53 3.14 -14.75
CA GLY A 88 1.96 3.37 -14.51
C GLY A 88 2.63 4.21 -15.61
N ASP A 89 2.27 3.97 -16.87
CA ASP A 89 2.80 4.71 -18.02
C ASP A 89 2.48 6.22 -17.98
N ILE A 90 1.35 6.60 -17.39
CA ILE A 90 0.94 8.00 -17.26
C ILE A 90 1.27 8.61 -15.90
N GLN A 91 1.88 7.88 -14.98
CA GLN A 91 2.15 8.34 -13.62
C GLN A 91 3.01 9.60 -13.58
N GLN A 92 3.96 9.73 -14.51
CA GLN A 92 4.80 10.93 -14.63
C GLN A 92 4.04 12.19 -15.06
N GLN A 93 2.82 12.03 -15.59
CA GLN A 93 1.98 13.15 -16.00
C GLN A 93 1.15 13.71 -14.85
N PHE A 94 1.12 13.03 -13.72
CA PHE A 94 0.40 13.51 -12.55
C PHE A 94 1.14 14.66 -11.87
N PRO A 95 0.42 15.57 -11.22
CA PRO A 95 1.02 16.62 -10.42
C PRO A 95 1.89 16.05 -9.28
N SER A 96 2.88 16.82 -8.85
CA SER A 96 3.70 16.49 -7.70
C SER A 96 2.86 16.44 -6.41
N GLY A 97 3.23 15.56 -5.48
CA GLY A 97 2.53 15.40 -4.20
C GLY A 97 1.34 14.45 -4.21
N ILE A 98 1.08 13.77 -5.34
CA ILE A 98 0.08 12.70 -5.39
C ILE A 98 0.61 11.44 -4.70
N VAL A 99 -0.24 10.86 -3.86
CA VAL A 99 -0.01 9.59 -3.18
C VAL A 99 -0.87 8.51 -3.84
N GLY A 100 -0.24 7.46 -4.35
CA GLY A 100 -0.87 6.44 -5.18
C GLY A 100 -0.49 6.62 -6.67
N PRO A 101 -1.29 6.08 -7.60
CA PRO A 101 -2.55 5.35 -7.41
C PRO A 101 -2.39 3.98 -6.75
N PHE A 102 -3.34 3.62 -5.89
CA PHE A 102 -3.44 2.31 -5.25
C PHE A 102 -4.53 1.49 -5.95
N PHE A 103 -4.27 0.21 -6.15
CA PHE A 103 -5.16 -0.70 -6.86
C PHE A 103 -5.67 -1.77 -5.92
N ASN A 104 -6.98 -2.00 -5.89
CA ASN A 104 -7.60 -3.09 -5.16
C ASN A 104 -8.53 -3.88 -6.10
N ASP A 105 -8.17 -5.10 -6.39
CA ASP A 105 -8.92 -6.08 -7.18
C ASP A 105 -9.24 -7.36 -6.38
N GLN A 106 -8.93 -7.37 -5.08
CA GLN A 106 -9.05 -8.52 -4.18
C GLN A 106 -10.08 -8.31 -3.06
N PHE A 107 -10.97 -7.33 -3.19
CA PHE A 107 -11.97 -7.05 -2.15
C PHE A 107 -13.07 -8.13 -2.02
N GLY A 108 -13.07 -9.13 -2.90
CA GLY A 108 -13.95 -10.30 -2.82
C GLY A 108 -13.30 -11.54 -2.22
N ASP A 109 -12.07 -11.44 -1.71
CA ASP A 109 -11.41 -12.56 -1.05
C ASP A 109 -12.19 -12.95 0.22
N VAL A 110 -12.49 -14.25 0.33
CA VAL A 110 -13.15 -14.83 1.51
C VAL A 110 -12.11 -15.61 2.31
N TYR A 111 -12.03 -15.33 3.61
CA TYR A 111 -11.15 -16.07 4.51
C TYR A 111 -11.92 -17.25 5.11
N GLY A 112 -11.49 -18.47 4.80
CA GLY A 112 -12.11 -19.70 5.28
C GLY A 112 -11.88 -19.95 6.78
N ASN A 113 -10.82 -19.38 7.36
CA ASN A 113 -10.46 -19.54 8.76
C ASN A 113 -10.02 -18.19 9.34
N ILE A 114 -10.57 -17.86 10.53
CA ILE A 114 -10.19 -16.68 11.30
C ILE A 114 -9.75 -17.15 12.69
N PHE A 115 -8.55 -16.79 13.08
CA PHE A 115 -7.98 -17.12 14.39
C PHE A 115 -7.76 -15.85 15.21
N ALA A 116 -8.12 -15.87 16.47
CA ALA A 116 -7.80 -14.81 17.41
C ALA A 116 -6.55 -15.19 18.22
N PHE A 117 -5.57 -14.30 18.26
CA PHE A 117 -4.39 -14.44 19.11
C PHE A 117 -4.53 -13.51 20.31
N THR A 118 -4.52 -14.09 21.48
CA THR A 118 -4.54 -13.37 22.76
C THR A 118 -3.40 -13.89 23.63
N ALA A 119 -2.77 -13.01 24.40
CA ALA A 119 -1.73 -13.41 25.34
C ALA A 119 -1.75 -12.52 26.57
N ASP A 120 -1.66 -13.13 27.74
CA ASP A 120 -1.49 -12.45 29.00
C ASP A 120 0.00 -12.19 29.23
N GLY A 121 0.36 -10.96 29.63
CA GLY A 121 1.73 -10.60 29.98
C GLY A 121 2.64 -10.23 28.80
N LEU A 122 2.16 -10.24 27.55
CA LEU A 122 2.87 -9.71 26.39
C LEU A 122 2.40 -8.29 26.07
N ASN A 123 3.33 -7.44 25.65
CA ASN A 123 2.96 -6.18 25.05
C ASN A 123 2.51 -6.37 23.59
N GLN A 124 1.89 -5.35 23.00
CA GLN A 124 1.34 -5.41 21.64
C GLN A 124 2.41 -5.73 20.58
N ARG A 125 3.61 -5.21 20.75
CA ARG A 125 4.75 -5.51 19.86
C ARG A 125 5.13 -6.98 19.91
N GLN A 126 5.31 -7.53 21.10
CA GLN A 126 5.66 -8.95 21.29
C GLN A 126 4.58 -9.87 20.73
N LEU A 127 3.31 -9.54 20.96
CA LEU A 127 2.20 -10.29 20.37
C LEU A 127 2.22 -10.23 18.85
N ARG A 128 2.43 -9.05 18.25
CA ARG A 128 2.55 -8.88 16.81
C ARG A 128 3.68 -9.73 16.23
N ASP A 129 4.86 -9.69 16.84
CA ASP A 129 6.03 -10.46 16.38
C ASP A 129 5.72 -11.97 16.37
N LEU A 130 5.06 -12.49 17.43
CA LEU A 130 4.63 -13.89 17.49
C LEU A 130 3.61 -14.24 16.40
N VAL A 131 2.67 -13.34 16.11
CA VAL A 131 1.67 -13.54 15.06
C VAL A 131 2.29 -13.49 13.67
N GLU A 132 3.29 -12.63 13.43
CA GLU A 132 4.05 -12.60 12.16
C GLU A 132 4.86 -13.90 11.97
N ASP A 133 5.46 -14.44 13.02
CA ASP A 133 6.12 -15.75 12.97
C ASP A 133 5.13 -16.87 12.67
N ALA A 134 3.97 -16.85 13.30
CA ALA A 134 2.90 -17.81 13.04
C ALA A 134 2.40 -17.69 11.58
N ARG A 135 2.17 -16.47 11.08
CA ARG A 135 1.83 -16.20 9.68
C ARG A 135 2.83 -16.80 8.71
N THR A 136 4.13 -16.56 8.96
CA THR A 136 5.20 -17.09 8.13
C THR A 136 5.17 -18.62 8.08
N LYS A 137 4.94 -19.28 9.21
CA LYS A 137 4.83 -20.74 9.28
C LYS A 137 3.59 -21.26 8.57
N VAL A 138 2.44 -20.60 8.73
CA VAL A 138 1.18 -20.98 8.06
C VAL A 138 1.30 -20.87 6.55
N LEU A 139 1.99 -19.85 6.02
CA LEU A 139 2.23 -19.68 4.59
C LEU A 139 3.09 -20.81 3.98
N THR A 140 3.81 -21.59 4.77
CA THR A 140 4.55 -22.77 4.28
C THR A 140 3.69 -24.01 4.12
N VAL A 141 2.45 -23.98 4.64
CA VAL A 141 1.53 -25.13 4.55
C VAL A 141 0.98 -25.23 3.13
N PRO A 142 0.99 -26.40 2.48
CA PRO A 142 0.43 -26.58 1.16
C PRO A 142 -1.03 -26.15 1.09
N ASN A 143 -1.41 -25.48 -0.02
CA ASN A 143 -2.75 -24.95 -0.29
C ASN A 143 -3.18 -23.75 0.56
N VAL A 144 -2.28 -23.14 1.33
CA VAL A 144 -2.54 -21.82 1.92
C VAL A 144 -2.14 -20.75 0.92
N GLY A 145 -3.13 -20.00 0.42
CA GLY A 145 -2.91 -18.96 -0.59
C GLY A 145 -2.59 -17.60 0.01
N LYS A 146 -3.24 -17.25 1.12
CA LYS A 146 -3.13 -15.91 1.72
C LYS A 146 -3.35 -15.97 3.22
N VAL A 147 -2.59 -15.19 3.97
CA VAL A 147 -2.76 -14.98 5.42
C VAL A 147 -2.60 -13.50 5.71
N ASP A 148 -3.66 -12.87 6.19
CA ASP A 148 -3.67 -11.47 6.58
C ASP A 148 -3.79 -11.33 8.10
N ILE A 149 -3.07 -10.36 8.65
CA ILE A 149 -3.16 -10.00 10.07
C ILE A 149 -4.10 -8.80 10.18
N ILE A 150 -5.14 -8.94 11.01
CA ILE A 150 -6.14 -7.90 11.23
C ILE A 150 -6.02 -7.41 12.67
N GLY A 151 -6.12 -6.09 12.87
CA GLY A 151 -6.12 -5.48 14.20
C GLY A 151 -4.72 -5.25 14.78
N ALA A 152 -3.65 -5.49 14.02
CA ALA A 152 -2.32 -5.07 14.45
C ALA A 152 -2.24 -3.54 14.49
N GLN A 153 -1.71 -3.01 15.61
CA GLN A 153 -1.44 -1.58 15.74
C GLN A 153 -0.03 -1.27 15.25
N ASP A 154 0.09 -0.18 14.50
CA ASP A 154 1.41 0.30 14.09
C ASP A 154 2.15 0.89 15.29
N GLU A 155 3.43 0.53 15.41
CA GLU A 155 4.31 1.13 16.40
C GLU A 155 4.68 2.53 15.93
N VAL A 156 4.45 3.51 16.79
CA VAL A 156 4.73 4.91 16.50
C VAL A 156 5.51 5.55 17.66
N ILE A 157 6.41 6.44 17.34
CA ILE A 157 7.13 7.25 18.32
C ILE A 157 6.54 8.66 18.28
N TYR A 158 5.94 9.10 19.37
CA TYR A 158 5.42 10.45 19.51
C TYR A 158 6.51 11.35 20.11
N LEU A 159 6.84 12.43 19.40
CA LEU A 159 7.73 13.47 19.89
C LEU A 159 6.88 14.65 20.36
N GLU A 160 6.78 14.81 21.67
CA GLU A 160 6.07 15.93 22.27
C GLU A 160 7.07 17.00 22.72
N PHE A 161 6.87 18.21 22.28
CA PHE A 161 7.70 19.34 22.68
C PHE A 161 6.88 20.58 23.00
N SER A 162 7.37 21.36 23.95
CA SER A 162 6.77 22.64 24.32
C SER A 162 7.19 23.73 23.34
N THR A 163 6.23 24.32 22.64
CA THR A 163 6.46 25.43 21.71
C THR A 163 7.14 26.62 22.40
N ARG A 164 6.85 26.85 23.70
CA ARG A 164 7.51 27.91 24.51
C ARG A 164 9.00 27.62 24.74
N LYS A 165 9.35 26.36 25.01
CA LYS A 165 10.76 25.96 25.19
C LYS A 165 11.54 26.05 23.88
N ILE A 166 10.95 25.61 22.77
CA ILE A 166 11.58 25.70 21.45
C ILE A 166 11.81 27.15 21.06
N ALA A 167 10.80 28.01 21.21
CA ALA A 167 10.93 29.43 20.92
C ALA A 167 12.01 30.11 21.82
N GLY A 168 12.13 29.70 23.08
CA GLY A 168 13.17 30.17 23.99
C GLY A 168 14.59 29.74 23.62
N LEU A 169 14.73 28.63 22.89
CA LEU A 169 16.01 28.13 22.39
C LEU A 169 16.34 28.63 20.97
N GLY A 170 15.43 29.38 20.33
CA GLY A 170 15.61 29.87 18.96
C GLY A 170 15.63 28.79 17.90
N ILE A 171 15.06 27.61 18.17
CA ILE A 171 14.98 26.47 17.25
C ILE A 171 13.67 26.53 16.49
N ASN A 172 13.70 26.34 15.18
CA ASN A 172 12.48 26.21 14.38
C ASN A 172 12.00 24.76 14.38
N GLN A 173 10.69 24.57 14.30
CA GLN A 173 10.08 23.23 14.21
C GLN A 173 10.54 22.48 12.95
N SER A 174 10.72 23.19 11.83
CA SER A 174 11.26 22.64 10.60
C SER A 174 12.63 21.98 10.75
N ASP A 175 13.52 22.64 11.52
CA ASP A 175 14.89 22.17 11.73
C ASP A 175 14.92 20.85 12.52
N ILE A 176 13.98 20.68 13.45
CA ILE A 176 13.80 19.42 14.20
C ILE A 176 13.35 18.30 13.26
N VAL A 177 12.33 18.56 12.42
CA VAL A 177 11.82 17.58 11.47
C VAL A 177 12.90 17.19 10.44
N GLU A 178 13.65 18.16 9.94
CA GLU A 178 14.75 17.94 8.98
C GLU A 178 15.86 17.09 9.62
N THR A 179 16.31 17.44 10.82
CA THR A 179 17.33 16.68 11.55
C THR A 179 16.90 15.23 11.81
N LEU A 180 15.65 15.03 12.22
CA LEU A 180 15.11 13.68 12.44
C LEU A 180 14.99 12.88 11.15
N SER A 181 14.59 13.52 10.07
CA SER A 181 14.54 12.90 8.74
C SER A 181 15.93 12.50 8.25
N GLU A 182 16.93 13.35 8.45
CA GLU A 182 18.33 13.07 8.11
C GLU A 182 18.91 11.91 8.94
N GLN A 183 18.64 11.91 10.26
CA GLN A 183 19.09 10.84 11.14
C GLN A 183 18.45 9.49 10.83
N ASN A 184 17.21 9.48 10.34
CA ASN A 184 16.50 8.25 9.94
C ASN A 184 16.67 7.91 8.46
N ALA A 185 17.41 8.72 7.70
CA ALA A 185 17.65 8.47 6.29
C ALA A 185 18.69 7.37 6.08
N VAL A 186 18.40 6.47 5.16
CA VAL A 186 19.38 5.49 4.64
C VAL A 186 19.93 6.03 3.33
N THR A 187 21.08 6.67 3.37
CA THR A 187 21.73 7.21 2.18
C THR A 187 22.84 6.27 1.68
N GLN A 188 22.85 6.04 0.38
CA GLN A 188 23.96 5.32 -0.26
C GLN A 188 25.13 6.28 -0.38
N SER A 189 26.16 6.11 0.46
CA SER A 189 27.28 7.07 0.58
C SER A 189 28.40 6.85 -0.42
N GLY A 190 28.32 5.86 -1.29
CA GLY A 190 29.30 5.59 -2.33
C GLY A 190 29.61 4.12 -2.54
N VAL A 191 30.47 3.86 -3.51
CA VAL A 191 30.97 2.51 -3.82
C VAL A 191 32.48 2.58 -3.90
N ILE A 192 33.15 1.75 -3.13
CA ILE A 192 34.59 1.55 -3.23
C ILE A 192 34.85 0.33 -4.11
N GLN A 193 35.67 0.49 -5.12
CA GLN A 193 36.14 -0.63 -5.94
C GLN A 193 37.55 -1.02 -5.45
N ALA A 194 37.64 -2.23 -4.89
CA ALA A 194 38.90 -2.80 -4.44
C ALA A 194 39.22 -4.03 -5.30
N GLY A 195 39.92 -3.82 -6.40
CA GLY A 195 40.19 -4.89 -7.37
C GLY A 195 38.91 -5.39 -8.07
N PRO A 196 38.62 -6.69 -8.08
CA PRO A 196 37.43 -7.25 -8.68
C PRO A 196 36.17 -7.08 -7.77
N GLU A 197 36.35 -6.66 -6.52
CA GLU A 197 35.25 -6.51 -5.56
C GLU A 197 34.70 -5.08 -5.56
N ARG A 198 33.37 -5.01 -5.46
CA ARG A 198 32.62 -3.75 -5.37
C ARG A 198 31.94 -3.67 -4.03
N ILE A 199 32.43 -2.81 -3.15
CA ILE A 199 31.91 -2.62 -1.79
C ILE A 199 31.02 -1.37 -1.79
N ALA A 200 29.72 -1.57 -1.57
CA ALA A 200 28.79 -0.47 -1.38
C ALA A 200 28.87 0.04 0.06
N LEU A 201 29.22 1.31 0.24
CA LEU A 201 29.14 1.99 1.53
C LEU A 201 27.72 2.46 1.76
N ARG A 202 27.19 2.13 2.92
CA ARG A 202 25.86 2.54 3.34
C ARG A 202 25.96 3.19 4.71
N VAL A 203 25.59 4.45 4.78
CA VAL A 203 25.38 5.14 6.04
C VAL A 203 23.86 5.14 6.31
N GLY A 204 23.45 4.64 7.44
CA GLY A 204 22.04 4.59 7.83
C GLY A 204 21.92 4.79 9.33
N GLY A 205 21.13 5.74 9.74
CA GLY A 205 20.56 5.87 11.08
C GLY A 205 19.14 5.29 11.04
N ARG A 206 18.83 4.41 11.96
CA ARG A 206 17.48 3.88 12.13
C ARG A 206 17.14 3.85 13.60
N PHE A 207 16.03 4.47 13.96
CA PHE A 207 15.51 4.34 15.31
C PHE A 207 14.91 2.95 15.49
N PHE A 208 15.44 2.15 16.42
CA PHE A 208 14.94 0.80 16.71
C PHE A 208 14.14 0.73 18.01
N SER A 209 14.34 1.70 18.92
CA SER A 209 13.67 1.81 20.21
C SER A 209 13.78 3.23 20.77
N GLU A 210 13.09 3.50 21.87
CA GLU A 210 13.17 4.78 22.61
C GLU A 210 14.57 5.08 23.20
N GLU A 211 15.45 4.08 23.25
CA GLU A 211 16.78 4.17 23.85
C GLU A 211 17.90 4.53 22.86
N ASN A 212 17.58 4.79 21.59
CA ASN A 212 18.54 5.17 20.54
C ASN A 212 18.52 6.66 20.26
#